data_31bcd412a253adb4bf83c1f16f19c1d0
#
_entry.id   31bcd412a253adb4bf83c1f16f19c1d0
#
_cell.length_a   1.000
_cell.length_b   1.000
_cell.length_c   1.000
_cell.angle_alpha   90.00
_cell.angle_beta   90.00
_cell.angle_gamma   90.00
#
_symmetry.space_group_name_H-M   'P 1'
#
loop_
_entity.id
_entity.type
_entity.pdbx_description
1 polymer ?
#
loop_
_entity_poly.entity_id
_entity_poly.type
_entity_poly.pdbx_seq_one_letter_code
_entity_poly.pdbx_strand_id
1 'polypeptide(L)'
;MKKLRQWIEAAFVIGGYRLLGLLPKRLSSDIGGAVARTLGPHLRVSARARRNLRRFMPELGDAGIERTVVEMWDNLGRTAAEYPHLTRFTVFEPDCDIEVAGVEHVDAAKAAGKPIIFFAAHLANWELPGLVAARQGTPVHLVYREANNRHVETLFREGRGAFAAGLIPKGASGARLAMQALKQGKHLGMLLDQKMNDGIPVPFFGVDAMTAPALAVLALRFDCAVLPVQVERIGRAPKFRVTVEAPMAIPRGGDKAAGSLALMTAVNARMEEWIRARPGQWLWLHRRWPEP
;
A
#
# COMPACT_ATOMS: atom_id res chain seq x y z
N MET A 1 -31.92 6.81 -6.61
CA MET A 1 -30.83 6.70 -7.59
C MET A 1 -29.49 6.29 -6.96
N LYS A 2 -28.97 6.95 -5.89
CA LYS A 2 -27.66 6.62 -5.27
C LYS A 2 -27.57 5.17 -4.75
N LYS A 3 -28.60 4.68 -4.05
CA LYS A 3 -28.64 3.29 -3.52
C LYS A 3 -28.63 2.25 -4.65
N LEU A 4 -29.42 2.44 -5.71
CA LEU A 4 -29.46 1.51 -6.84
C LEU A 4 -28.10 1.42 -7.56
N ARG A 5 -27.45 2.57 -7.79
CA ARG A 5 -26.10 2.61 -8.37
C ARG A 5 -25.09 1.84 -7.48
N GLN A 6 -25.13 2.03 -6.17
CA GLN A 6 -24.25 1.29 -5.25
C GLN A 6 -24.52 -0.22 -5.28
N TRP A 7 -25.76 -0.66 -5.43
CA TRP A 7 -26.09 -2.07 -5.58
C TRP A 7 -25.56 -2.65 -6.90
N ILE A 8 -25.71 -1.94 -8.01
CA ILE A 8 -25.19 -2.37 -9.32
C ILE A 8 -23.65 -2.44 -9.26
N GLU A 9 -22.98 -1.40 -8.75
CA GLU A 9 -21.53 -1.39 -8.55
C GLU A 9 -21.08 -2.59 -7.69
N ALA A 10 -21.76 -2.85 -6.57
CA ALA A 10 -21.45 -3.96 -5.69
C ALA A 10 -21.67 -5.31 -6.37
N ALA A 11 -22.76 -5.49 -7.11
CA ALA A 11 -23.04 -6.73 -7.84
C ALA A 11 -21.92 -7.06 -8.85
N PHE A 12 -21.45 -6.05 -9.61
CA PHE A 12 -20.33 -6.21 -10.53
C PHE A 12 -19.03 -6.58 -9.81
N VAL A 13 -18.69 -5.86 -8.73
CA VAL A 13 -17.45 -6.12 -7.96
C VAL A 13 -17.50 -7.48 -7.30
N ILE A 14 -18.59 -7.82 -6.61
CA ILE A 14 -18.75 -9.10 -5.91
C ILE A 14 -18.85 -10.25 -6.91
N GLY A 15 -19.58 -10.08 -8.00
CA GLY A 15 -19.68 -11.08 -9.07
C GLY A 15 -18.32 -11.35 -9.71
N GLY A 16 -17.60 -10.32 -10.08
CA GLY A 16 -16.23 -10.42 -10.61
C GLY A 16 -15.27 -11.07 -9.60
N TYR A 17 -15.31 -10.66 -8.34
CA TYR A 17 -14.51 -11.25 -7.26
C TYR A 17 -14.75 -12.76 -7.13
N ARG A 18 -16.02 -13.18 -7.08
CA ARG A 18 -16.40 -14.60 -6.96
C ARG A 18 -15.95 -15.40 -8.19
N LEU A 19 -16.21 -14.86 -9.38
CA LEU A 19 -15.84 -15.51 -10.64
C LEU A 19 -14.33 -15.70 -10.75
N LEU A 20 -13.55 -14.65 -10.46
CA LEU A 20 -12.10 -14.70 -10.46
C LEU A 20 -11.58 -15.66 -9.37
N GLY A 21 -12.23 -15.74 -8.22
CA GLY A 21 -11.88 -16.68 -7.14
C GLY A 21 -12.06 -18.17 -7.48
N LEU A 22 -12.86 -18.50 -8.50
CA LEU A 22 -13.03 -19.86 -9.02
C LEU A 22 -11.89 -20.28 -9.96
N LEU A 23 -11.15 -19.33 -10.50
CA LEU A 23 -10.06 -19.60 -11.44
C LEU A 23 -8.76 -19.91 -10.69
N PRO A 24 -7.81 -20.61 -11.34
CA PRO A 24 -6.44 -20.65 -10.84
C PRO A 24 -5.86 -19.25 -10.67
N LYS A 25 -5.13 -19.00 -9.59
CA LYS A 25 -4.56 -17.68 -9.22
C LYS A 25 -3.84 -16.99 -10.39
N ARG A 26 -3.02 -17.74 -11.14
CA ARG A 26 -2.30 -17.21 -12.30
C ARG A 26 -3.24 -16.75 -13.41
N LEU A 27 -4.24 -17.56 -13.75
CA LEU A 27 -5.21 -17.22 -14.79
C LEU A 27 -6.05 -16.00 -14.40
N SER A 28 -6.47 -15.93 -13.13
CA SER A 28 -7.16 -14.77 -12.58
C SER A 28 -6.32 -13.49 -12.72
N SER A 29 -5.06 -13.53 -12.30
CA SER A 29 -4.11 -12.42 -12.45
C SER A 29 -3.92 -12.02 -13.91
N ASP A 30 -3.74 -13.00 -14.81
CA ASP A 30 -3.51 -12.73 -16.25
C ASP A 30 -4.73 -12.09 -16.91
N ILE A 31 -5.95 -12.52 -16.59
CA ILE A 31 -7.19 -11.90 -17.07
C ILE A 31 -7.31 -10.47 -16.55
N GLY A 32 -7.13 -10.25 -15.24
CA GLY A 32 -7.21 -8.92 -14.65
C GLY A 32 -6.21 -7.94 -15.26
N GLY A 33 -4.96 -8.38 -15.42
CA GLY A 33 -3.93 -7.60 -16.08
C GLY A 33 -4.26 -7.31 -17.55
N ALA A 34 -4.73 -8.32 -18.31
CA ALA A 34 -5.09 -8.14 -19.72
C ALA A 34 -6.21 -7.12 -19.91
N VAL A 35 -7.29 -7.25 -19.15
CA VAL A 35 -8.43 -6.33 -19.21
C VAL A 35 -7.99 -4.91 -18.84
N ALA A 36 -7.25 -4.76 -17.73
CA ALA A 36 -6.90 -3.44 -17.25
C ALA A 36 -5.87 -2.73 -18.16
N ARG A 37 -4.84 -3.40 -18.68
CA ARG A 37 -3.87 -2.78 -19.60
C ARG A 37 -4.48 -2.41 -20.94
N THR A 38 -5.54 -3.09 -21.38
CA THR A 38 -6.23 -2.79 -22.65
C THR A 38 -7.19 -1.61 -22.49
N LEU A 39 -7.98 -1.59 -21.44
CA LEU A 39 -9.03 -0.57 -21.24
C LEU A 39 -8.55 0.66 -20.46
N GLY A 40 -7.71 0.43 -19.46
CA GLY A 40 -7.28 1.44 -18.49
C GLY A 40 -6.62 2.68 -19.10
N PRO A 41 -5.65 2.54 -20.04
CA PRO A 41 -4.99 3.68 -20.67
C PRO A 41 -5.95 4.65 -21.38
N HIS A 42 -7.11 4.17 -21.81
CA HIS A 42 -8.15 4.97 -22.50
C HIS A 42 -9.12 5.66 -21.53
N LEU A 43 -9.08 5.33 -20.24
CA LEU A 43 -9.93 5.97 -19.24
C LEU A 43 -9.48 7.41 -18.98
N ARG A 44 -10.44 8.33 -18.76
CA ARG A 44 -10.18 9.75 -18.46
C ARG A 44 -9.21 9.95 -17.30
N VAL A 45 -9.22 9.06 -16.31
CA VAL A 45 -8.33 9.14 -15.14
C VAL A 45 -6.85 8.95 -15.51
N SER A 46 -6.54 8.25 -16.61
CA SER A 46 -5.17 8.03 -17.10
C SER A 46 -4.48 9.30 -17.57
N ALA A 47 -5.25 10.35 -17.92
CA ALA A 47 -4.70 11.67 -18.19
C ALA A 47 -3.94 12.25 -16.97
N ARG A 48 -4.40 11.92 -15.74
CA ARG A 48 -3.69 12.31 -14.51
C ARG A 48 -2.38 11.56 -14.36
N ALA A 49 -2.36 10.24 -14.60
CA ALA A 49 -1.14 9.45 -14.56
C ALA A 49 -0.09 10.01 -15.53
N ARG A 50 -0.49 10.32 -16.77
CA ARG A 50 0.40 10.94 -17.77
C ARG A 50 0.95 12.29 -17.31
N ARG A 51 0.09 13.18 -16.75
CA ARG A 51 0.54 14.47 -16.22
C ARG A 51 1.54 14.30 -15.07
N ASN A 52 1.25 13.40 -14.14
CA ASN A 52 2.15 13.12 -13.01
C ASN A 52 3.50 12.58 -13.52
N LEU A 53 3.49 11.62 -14.44
CA LEU A 53 4.70 11.06 -15.01
C LEU A 53 5.52 12.11 -15.77
N ARG A 54 4.89 12.95 -16.62
CA ARG A 54 5.60 14.05 -17.29
C ARG A 54 6.25 15.03 -16.31
N ARG A 55 5.58 15.29 -15.18
CA ARG A 55 6.08 16.24 -14.18
C ARG A 55 7.22 15.67 -13.35
N PHE A 56 7.17 14.40 -12.97
CA PHE A 56 8.03 13.82 -11.94
C PHE A 56 9.02 12.78 -12.45
N MET A 57 8.82 12.30 -13.68
CA MET A 57 9.71 11.35 -14.37
C MET A 57 9.88 11.72 -15.86
N PRO A 58 10.27 12.98 -16.17
CA PRO A 58 10.39 13.44 -17.55
C PRO A 58 11.46 12.66 -18.34
N GLU A 59 12.42 12.06 -17.65
CA GLU A 59 13.47 11.22 -18.20
C GLU A 59 12.94 9.99 -18.96
N LEU A 60 11.71 9.57 -18.71
CA LEU A 60 11.08 8.46 -19.42
C LEU A 60 10.75 8.80 -20.88
N GLY A 61 10.61 10.06 -21.23
CA GLY A 61 10.09 10.50 -22.52
C GLY A 61 8.64 10.04 -22.78
N ASP A 62 8.00 10.53 -23.85
CA ASP A 62 6.59 10.21 -24.10
C ASP A 62 6.33 8.70 -24.29
N ALA A 63 7.19 8.01 -25.00
CA ALA A 63 7.06 6.54 -25.22
C ALA A 63 7.21 5.76 -23.90
N GLY A 64 8.11 6.17 -23.00
CA GLY A 64 8.29 5.55 -21.69
C GLY A 64 7.10 5.83 -20.76
N ILE A 65 6.56 7.04 -20.82
CA ILE A 65 5.36 7.41 -20.07
C ILE A 65 4.16 6.54 -20.47
N GLU A 66 3.92 6.36 -21.77
CA GLU A 66 2.83 5.51 -22.23
C GLU A 66 3.03 4.03 -21.82
N ARG A 67 4.23 3.50 -21.91
CA ARG A 67 4.55 2.15 -21.40
C ARG A 67 4.27 2.04 -19.91
N THR A 68 4.72 3.02 -19.12
CA THR A 68 4.50 3.06 -17.67
C THR A 68 3.02 3.11 -17.32
N VAL A 69 2.20 3.85 -18.08
CA VAL A 69 0.74 3.88 -17.88
C VAL A 69 0.11 2.51 -18.16
N VAL A 70 0.55 1.82 -19.23
CA VAL A 70 0.07 0.45 -19.55
C VAL A 70 0.49 -0.54 -18.46
N GLU A 71 1.74 -0.49 -17.99
CA GLU A 71 2.27 -1.34 -16.92
C GLU A 71 1.55 -1.09 -15.58
N MET A 72 1.28 0.17 -15.24
CA MET A 72 0.51 0.54 -14.06
C MET A 72 -0.89 -0.09 -14.09
N TRP A 73 -1.57 -0.03 -15.23
CA TRP A 73 -2.87 -0.65 -15.37
C TRP A 73 -2.82 -2.18 -15.34
N ASP A 74 -1.80 -2.79 -16.00
CA ASP A 74 -1.57 -4.23 -15.91
C ASP A 74 -1.39 -4.66 -14.45
N ASN A 75 -0.54 -3.97 -13.70
CA ASN A 75 -0.31 -4.25 -12.29
C ASN A 75 -1.57 -4.06 -11.44
N LEU A 76 -2.31 -2.98 -11.63
CA LEU A 76 -3.55 -2.71 -10.90
C LEU A 76 -4.61 -3.79 -11.16
N GLY A 77 -4.78 -4.17 -12.43
CA GLY A 77 -5.72 -5.22 -12.81
C GLY A 77 -5.36 -6.58 -12.23
N ARG A 78 -4.07 -6.93 -12.25
CA ARG A 78 -3.55 -8.14 -11.60
C ARG A 78 -3.82 -8.13 -10.10
N THR A 79 -3.48 -7.04 -9.42
CA THR A 79 -3.69 -6.87 -7.98
C THR A 79 -5.16 -7.02 -7.60
N ALA A 80 -6.07 -6.41 -8.36
CA ALA A 80 -7.50 -6.54 -8.14
C ALA A 80 -7.99 -7.99 -8.34
N ALA A 81 -7.49 -8.68 -9.37
CA ALA A 81 -7.87 -10.05 -9.68
C ALA A 81 -7.21 -11.10 -8.75
N GLU A 82 -6.12 -10.76 -8.11
CA GLU A 82 -5.43 -11.55 -7.08
C GLU A 82 -6.11 -11.44 -5.71
N TYR A 83 -6.97 -10.46 -5.49
CA TYR A 83 -7.60 -10.22 -4.18
C TYR A 83 -8.38 -11.43 -3.65
N PRO A 84 -9.15 -12.20 -4.46
CA PRO A 84 -9.82 -13.44 -4.01
C PRO A 84 -8.86 -14.56 -3.59
N HIS A 85 -7.58 -14.41 -3.93
CA HIS A 85 -6.55 -15.44 -3.71
C HIS A 85 -5.54 -15.06 -2.62
N LEU A 86 -5.70 -13.93 -1.91
CA LEU A 86 -4.70 -13.43 -0.97
C LEU A 86 -4.23 -14.48 0.04
N THR A 87 -5.15 -15.26 0.61
CA THR A 87 -4.80 -16.30 1.59
C THR A 87 -4.17 -17.56 0.97
N ARG A 88 -4.18 -17.68 -0.36
CA ARG A 88 -3.59 -18.80 -1.11
C ARG A 88 -2.17 -18.52 -1.59
N PHE A 89 -1.64 -17.33 -1.34
CA PHE A 89 -0.23 -17.04 -1.60
C PHE A 89 0.65 -17.76 -0.59
N THR A 90 1.65 -18.48 -1.12
CA THR A 90 2.64 -19.18 -0.30
C THR A 90 3.81 -18.26 0.04
N VAL A 91 4.33 -18.42 1.25
CA VAL A 91 5.45 -17.64 1.78
C VAL A 91 6.24 -18.50 2.76
N PHE A 92 7.54 -18.32 2.82
CA PHE A 92 8.46 -19.10 3.67
C PHE A 92 8.54 -20.61 3.35
N GLU A 93 8.17 -20.99 2.12
CA GLU A 93 8.24 -22.36 1.62
C GLU A 93 9.17 -22.41 0.40
N PRO A 94 9.72 -23.58 0.02
CA PRO A 94 10.41 -23.73 -1.25
C PRO A 94 9.52 -23.33 -2.42
N ASP A 95 10.05 -22.63 -3.41
CA ASP A 95 9.33 -22.16 -4.61
C ASP A 95 8.06 -21.33 -4.33
N CYS A 96 7.99 -20.72 -3.14
CA CYS A 96 6.84 -19.91 -2.72
C CYS A 96 6.54 -18.74 -3.70
N ASP A 97 5.33 -18.24 -3.64
CA ASP A 97 4.89 -17.08 -4.43
C ASP A 97 5.54 -15.77 -3.98
N ILE A 98 5.94 -15.69 -2.71
CA ILE A 98 6.46 -14.48 -2.09
C ILE A 98 7.82 -14.79 -1.47
N GLU A 99 8.88 -14.26 -2.10
CA GLU A 99 10.21 -14.19 -1.51
C GLU A 99 10.22 -13.09 -0.44
N VAL A 100 10.77 -13.39 0.74
CA VAL A 100 10.87 -12.41 1.83
C VAL A 100 12.33 -12.17 2.19
N ALA A 101 12.72 -10.91 2.33
CA ALA A 101 14.04 -10.49 2.78
C ALA A 101 13.92 -9.51 3.95
N GLY A 102 14.92 -9.46 4.82
CA GLY A 102 15.01 -8.50 5.92
C GLY A 102 14.15 -8.85 7.13
N VAL A 103 13.77 -10.13 7.30
CA VAL A 103 12.98 -10.60 8.47
C VAL A 103 13.72 -10.34 9.77
N GLU A 104 15.05 -10.36 9.75
CA GLU A 104 15.94 -10.08 10.88
C GLU A 104 15.69 -8.69 11.50
N HIS A 105 15.24 -7.70 10.72
CA HIS A 105 14.88 -6.38 11.25
C HIS A 105 13.60 -6.43 12.10
N VAL A 106 12.66 -7.29 11.74
CA VAL A 106 11.45 -7.54 12.54
C VAL A 106 11.80 -8.22 13.84
N ASP A 107 12.62 -9.26 13.77
CA ASP A 107 13.03 -10.03 14.94
C ASP A 107 13.86 -9.19 15.92
N ALA A 108 14.76 -8.35 15.42
CA ALA A 108 15.50 -7.40 16.23
C ALA A 108 14.59 -6.38 16.95
N ALA A 109 13.57 -5.84 16.27
CA ALA A 109 12.62 -4.92 16.88
C ALA A 109 11.78 -5.61 17.96
N LYS A 110 11.35 -6.85 17.72
CA LYS A 110 10.60 -7.66 18.70
C LYS A 110 11.49 -7.99 19.92
N ALA A 111 12.73 -8.39 19.69
CA ALA A 111 13.70 -8.67 20.78
C ALA A 111 13.97 -7.43 21.65
N ALA A 112 13.93 -6.23 21.06
CA ALA A 112 14.02 -4.96 21.79
C ALA A 112 12.72 -4.57 22.53
N GLY A 113 11.66 -5.39 22.47
CA GLY A 113 10.36 -5.12 23.10
C GLY A 113 9.60 -3.94 22.50
N LYS A 114 9.93 -3.52 21.27
CA LYS A 114 9.33 -2.33 20.65
C LYS A 114 8.10 -2.67 19.83
N PRO A 115 7.01 -1.89 19.94
CA PRO A 115 5.95 -1.90 18.95
C PRO A 115 6.52 -1.53 17.58
N ILE A 116 5.99 -2.12 16.51
CA ILE A 116 6.47 -1.86 15.15
C ILE A 116 5.38 -1.14 14.37
N ILE A 117 5.77 -0.11 13.63
CA ILE A 117 4.95 0.50 12.59
C ILE A 117 5.59 0.18 11.25
N PHE A 118 4.98 -0.73 10.52
CA PHE A 118 5.33 -1.01 9.14
C PHE A 118 4.70 0.03 8.22
N PHE A 119 5.46 0.55 7.27
CA PHE A 119 4.88 1.39 6.22
C PHE A 119 5.23 0.87 4.84
N ALA A 120 4.31 1.06 3.91
CA ALA A 120 4.46 0.72 2.51
C ALA A 120 3.77 1.76 1.62
N ALA A 121 3.93 1.61 0.31
CA ALA A 121 3.21 2.36 -0.71
C ALA A 121 2.26 1.44 -1.49
N HIS A 122 1.34 2.02 -2.30
CA HIS A 122 0.48 1.25 -3.22
C HIS A 122 1.30 0.74 -4.42
N LEU A 123 2.35 -0.02 -4.12
CA LEU A 123 3.23 -0.67 -5.08
C LEU A 123 2.88 -2.14 -5.25
N ALA A 124 2.99 -2.65 -6.46
CA ALA A 124 2.75 -4.05 -6.81
C ALA A 124 1.42 -4.57 -6.23
N ASN A 125 1.45 -5.63 -5.42
CA ASN A 125 0.30 -6.08 -4.64
C ASN A 125 0.51 -5.70 -3.16
N TRP A 126 0.13 -4.50 -2.81
CA TRP A 126 0.28 -3.89 -1.47
C TRP A 126 -0.52 -4.58 -0.34
N GLU A 127 -1.34 -5.56 -0.64
CA GLU A 127 -2.04 -6.36 0.38
C GLU A 127 -1.13 -7.43 1.00
N LEU A 128 -0.10 -7.88 0.26
CA LEU A 128 0.76 -8.99 0.66
C LEU A 128 1.61 -8.75 1.92
N PRO A 129 2.10 -7.54 2.24
CA PRO A 129 2.85 -7.32 3.48
C PRO A 129 2.09 -7.73 4.75
N GLY A 130 0.78 -7.52 4.79
CA GLY A 130 -0.06 -7.95 5.90
C GLY A 130 -0.09 -9.47 6.05
N LEU A 131 -0.20 -10.19 4.93
CA LEU A 131 -0.14 -11.65 4.90
C LEU A 131 1.23 -12.17 5.35
N VAL A 132 2.32 -11.58 4.82
CA VAL A 132 3.70 -11.95 5.18
C VAL A 132 3.92 -11.75 6.69
N ALA A 133 3.52 -10.61 7.24
CA ALA A 133 3.63 -10.33 8.66
C ALA A 133 2.88 -11.36 9.53
N ALA A 134 1.66 -11.73 9.12
CA ALA A 134 0.87 -12.75 9.81
C ALA A 134 1.55 -14.13 9.77
N ARG A 135 2.07 -14.54 8.61
CA ARG A 135 2.78 -15.82 8.43
C ARG A 135 4.10 -15.88 9.18
N GLN A 136 4.76 -14.73 9.36
CA GLN A 136 6.01 -14.60 10.16
C GLN A 136 5.72 -14.54 11.67
N GLY A 137 4.46 -14.62 12.12
CA GLY A 137 4.10 -14.56 13.53
C GLY A 137 4.13 -13.15 14.12
N THR A 138 4.02 -12.12 13.28
CA THR A 138 3.97 -10.70 13.67
C THR A 138 2.71 -10.04 13.11
N PRO A 139 1.49 -10.49 13.52
CA PRO A 139 0.26 -9.97 12.93
C PRO A 139 0.08 -8.49 13.22
N VAL A 140 -0.35 -7.74 12.20
CA VAL A 140 -0.46 -6.29 12.23
C VAL A 140 -1.91 -5.81 12.22
N HIS A 141 -2.17 -4.67 12.87
CA HIS A 141 -3.40 -3.92 12.70
C HIS A 141 -3.25 -3.02 11.49
N LEU A 142 -4.06 -3.23 10.45
CA LEU A 142 -3.98 -2.47 9.21
C LEU A 142 -4.77 -1.17 9.33
N VAL A 143 -4.09 -0.03 9.16
CA VAL A 143 -4.73 1.29 9.06
C VAL A 143 -5.16 1.50 7.62
N TYR A 144 -6.45 1.66 7.38
CA TYR A 144 -7.00 1.70 6.04
C TYR A 144 -8.11 2.73 5.88
N ARG A 145 -8.45 3.07 4.64
CA ARG A 145 -9.62 3.87 4.31
C ARG A 145 -10.76 2.93 3.93
N GLU A 146 -11.91 3.08 4.60
CA GLU A 146 -13.12 2.34 4.24
C GLU A 146 -13.57 2.66 2.82
N ALA A 147 -14.07 1.64 2.11
CA ALA A 147 -14.63 1.83 0.78
C ALA A 147 -15.93 2.65 0.84
N ASN A 148 -16.16 3.48 -0.18
CA ASN A 148 -17.36 4.32 -0.23
C ASN A 148 -18.66 3.48 -0.37
N ASN A 149 -18.56 2.26 -0.88
CA ASN A 149 -19.66 1.32 -1.02
C ASN A 149 -19.57 0.26 0.09
N ARG A 150 -20.55 0.24 0.99
CA ARG A 150 -20.58 -0.64 2.16
C ARG A 150 -20.50 -2.14 1.81
N HIS A 151 -21.04 -2.54 0.67
CA HIS A 151 -21.01 -3.95 0.24
C HIS A 151 -19.62 -4.36 -0.26
N VAL A 152 -18.91 -3.45 -0.92
CA VAL A 152 -17.50 -3.63 -1.29
C VAL A 152 -16.62 -3.59 -0.05
N GLU A 153 -16.94 -2.74 0.92
CA GLU A 153 -16.25 -2.67 2.21
C GLU A 153 -16.28 -4.01 2.96
N THR A 154 -17.45 -4.66 2.99
CA THR A 154 -17.58 -6.01 3.62
C THR A 154 -16.62 -6.99 2.97
N LEU A 155 -16.52 -7.02 1.64
CA LEU A 155 -15.61 -7.88 0.90
C LEU A 155 -14.14 -7.62 1.28
N PHE A 156 -13.73 -6.35 1.38
CA PHE A 156 -12.37 -5.99 1.77
C PHE A 156 -12.07 -6.35 3.22
N ARG A 157 -13.03 -6.16 4.13
CA ARG A 157 -12.88 -6.55 5.53
C ARG A 157 -12.73 -8.06 5.70
N GLU A 158 -13.51 -8.86 4.98
CA GLU A 158 -13.39 -10.31 4.99
C GLU A 158 -12.04 -10.77 4.44
N GLY A 159 -11.60 -10.24 3.30
CA GLY A 159 -10.31 -10.58 2.70
C GLY A 159 -9.11 -10.25 3.61
N ARG A 160 -9.07 -9.04 4.16
CA ARG A 160 -7.99 -8.61 5.07
C ARG A 160 -8.11 -9.23 6.46
N GLY A 161 -9.33 -9.45 6.95
CA GLY A 161 -9.58 -10.06 8.25
C GLY A 161 -9.05 -11.48 8.38
N ALA A 162 -8.79 -12.14 7.27
CA ALA A 162 -8.22 -13.50 7.26
C ALA A 162 -6.74 -13.53 7.71
N PHE A 163 -6.04 -12.40 7.69
CA PHE A 163 -4.61 -12.31 8.08
C PHE A 163 -4.26 -11.11 8.98
N ALA A 164 -5.08 -10.05 8.99
CA ALA A 164 -4.82 -8.89 9.86
C ALA A 164 -5.21 -9.19 11.32
N ALA A 165 -4.42 -8.68 12.26
CA ALA A 165 -4.78 -8.71 13.70
C ALA A 165 -6.00 -7.83 14.02
N GLY A 166 -6.27 -6.85 13.17
CA GLY A 166 -7.42 -5.97 13.23
C GLY A 166 -7.38 -4.93 12.12
N LEU A 167 -8.51 -4.28 11.90
CA LEU A 167 -8.68 -3.25 10.89
C LEU A 167 -9.00 -1.93 11.57
N ILE A 168 -8.18 -0.91 11.34
CA ILE A 168 -8.29 0.41 11.95
C ILE A 168 -8.69 1.42 10.86
N PRO A 169 -9.91 1.96 10.88
CA PRO A 169 -10.33 2.95 9.89
C PRO A 169 -9.57 4.27 10.07
N LYS A 170 -9.32 5.00 8.98
CA LYS A 170 -8.76 6.37 9.05
C LYS A 170 -9.73 7.32 9.78
N GLY A 171 -9.18 8.32 10.47
CA GLY A 171 -9.94 9.35 11.20
C GLY A 171 -9.73 9.32 12.71
N ALA A 172 -10.45 10.16 13.45
CA ALA A 172 -10.24 10.36 14.88
C ALA A 172 -10.49 9.09 15.73
N SER A 173 -11.50 8.28 15.36
CA SER A 173 -11.76 6.99 16.02
C SER A 173 -10.63 6.00 15.79
N GLY A 174 -10.14 5.91 14.55
CA GLY A 174 -9.00 5.05 14.19
C GLY A 174 -7.71 5.47 14.86
N ALA A 175 -7.47 6.77 15.02
CA ALA A 175 -6.30 7.26 15.75
C ALA A 175 -6.28 6.77 17.21
N ARG A 176 -7.45 6.74 17.88
CA ARG A 176 -7.58 6.19 19.24
C ARG A 176 -7.29 4.69 19.28
N LEU A 177 -7.81 3.92 18.33
CA LEU A 177 -7.56 2.48 18.21
C LEU A 177 -6.09 2.18 17.93
N ALA A 178 -5.43 2.96 17.07
CA ALA A 178 -4.00 2.82 16.78
C ALA A 178 -3.14 3.07 18.04
N MET A 179 -3.45 4.14 18.80
CA MET A 179 -2.78 4.41 20.09
C MET A 179 -3.00 3.28 21.09
N GLN A 180 -4.21 2.74 21.19
CA GLN A 180 -4.50 1.63 22.08
C GLN A 180 -3.74 0.36 21.69
N ALA A 181 -3.66 0.04 20.39
CA ALA A 181 -2.89 -1.09 19.89
C ALA A 181 -1.41 -0.96 20.26
N LEU A 182 -0.80 0.20 20.02
CA LEU A 182 0.61 0.43 20.36
C LEU A 182 0.88 0.38 21.86
N LYS A 183 -0.02 0.91 22.71
CA LYS A 183 0.07 0.78 24.17
C LYS A 183 0.08 -0.69 24.64
N GLN A 184 -0.58 -1.57 23.90
CA GLN A 184 -0.61 -3.01 24.14
C GLN A 184 0.56 -3.77 23.53
N GLY A 185 1.58 -3.08 22.98
CA GLY A 185 2.72 -3.69 22.31
C GLY A 185 2.39 -4.31 20.95
N LYS A 186 1.21 -4.00 20.39
CA LYS A 186 0.79 -4.51 19.07
C LYS A 186 1.41 -3.69 17.94
N HIS A 187 1.38 -4.23 16.73
CA HIS A 187 2.03 -3.66 15.55
C HIS A 187 1.01 -3.05 14.60
N LEU A 188 1.42 -2.02 13.84
CA LEU A 188 0.59 -1.35 12.84
C LEU A 188 1.17 -1.51 11.43
N GLY A 189 0.28 -1.59 10.44
CA GLY A 189 0.63 -1.52 9.01
C GLY A 189 -0.08 -0.33 8.36
N MET A 190 0.66 0.50 7.62
CA MET A 190 0.16 1.74 7.03
C MET A 190 0.62 1.91 5.58
N LEU A 191 -0.30 2.32 4.70
CA LEU A 191 0.03 2.84 3.36
C LEU A 191 0.02 4.38 3.42
N LEU A 192 1.15 5.02 3.05
CA LEU A 192 1.38 6.44 3.32
C LEU A 192 1.50 7.34 2.08
N ASP A 193 1.45 6.77 0.90
CA ASP A 193 1.68 7.46 -0.38
C ASP A 193 0.47 8.23 -0.93
N GLN A 194 -0.67 8.21 -0.25
CA GLN A 194 -1.87 8.95 -0.66
C GLN A 194 -1.98 10.31 0.03
N LYS A 195 -2.66 11.26 -0.65
CA LYS A 195 -2.95 12.59 -0.09
C LYS A 195 -3.85 12.50 1.13
N MET A 196 -3.53 13.28 2.16
CA MET A 196 -4.40 13.59 3.28
C MET A 196 -4.70 15.09 3.31
N ASN A 197 -5.96 15.50 3.16
CA ASN A 197 -6.32 16.91 2.98
C ASN A 197 -5.94 17.79 4.17
N ASP A 198 -6.07 17.26 5.37
CA ASP A 198 -5.73 17.85 6.69
C ASP A 198 -4.39 17.34 7.22
N GLY A 199 -3.49 16.88 6.34
CA GLY A 199 -2.13 16.49 6.66
C GLY A 199 -1.18 17.68 6.73
N ILE A 200 0.12 17.38 6.76
CA ILE A 200 1.20 18.36 6.72
C ILE A 200 1.86 18.37 5.33
N PRO A 201 2.36 19.54 4.86
CA PRO A 201 3.15 19.59 3.62
C PRO A 201 4.48 18.88 3.86
N VAL A 202 4.80 17.88 3.05
CA VAL A 202 6.04 17.11 3.10
C VAL A 202 6.55 16.93 1.67
N PRO A 203 7.82 17.17 1.38
CA PRO A 203 8.40 16.93 0.05
C PRO A 203 8.14 15.50 -0.44
N PHE A 204 7.69 15.40 -1.69
CA PHE A 204 7.52 14.13 -2.40
C PHE A 204 7.73 14.39 -3.90
N PHE A 205 8.76 13.79 -4.49
CA PHE A 205 9.26 14.13 -5.82
C PHE A 205 9.61 15.63 -5.96
N GLY A 206 10.23 16.21 -4.92
CA GLY A 206 10.65 17.60 -4.92
C GLY A 206 9.54 18.65 -4.79
N VAL A 207 8.28 18.22 -4.57
CA VAL A 207 7.13 19.12 -4.40
C VAL A 207 6.37 18.75 -3.12
N ASP A 208 5.97 19.76 -2.37
CA ASP A 208 5.19 19.57 -1.16
C ASP A 208 3.85 18.86 -1.46
N ALA A 209 3.65 17.77 -0.78
CA ALA A 209 2.45 16.96 -0.87
C ALA A 209 1.83 16.75 0.51
N MET A 210 0.53 16.99 0.63
CA MET A 210 -0.19 16.85 1.89
C MET A 210 -0.16 15.40 2.37
N THR A 211 0.59 15.15 3.46
CA THR A 211 0.95 13.83 3.98
C THR A 211 0.41 13.63 5.38
N ALA A 212 -0.11 12.44 5.67
CA ALA A 212 -0.59 12.08 7.01
C ALA A 212 0.59 11.99 7.99
N PRO A 213 0.65 12.80 9.07
CA PRO A 213 1.74 12.75 10.05
C PRO A 213 1.61 11.62 11.06
N ALA A 214 0.55 10.81 10.97
CA ALA A 214 0.18 9.83 12.00
C ALA A 214 1.31 8.84 12.34
N LEU A 215 2.05 8.35 11.33
CA LEU A 215 3.19 7.46 11.56
C LEU A 215 4.22 8.13 12.48
N ALA A 216 4.67 9.35 12.16
CA ALA A 216 5.69 10.05 12.91
C ALA A 216 5.21 10.39 14.33
N VAL A 217 4.00 10.90 14.46
CA VAL A 217 3.40 11.22 15.78
C VAL A 217 3.33 9.98 16.67
N LEU A 218 2.91 8.83 16.14
CA LEU A 218 2.81 7.58 16.88
C LEU A 218 4.19 7.01 17.19
N ALA A 219 5.12 7.02 16.24
CA ALA A 219 6.48 6.51 16.44
C ALA A 219 7.24 7.29 17.53
N LEU A 220 7.16 8.62 17.50
CA LEU A 220 7.78 9.49 18.51
C LEU A 220 7.13 9.35 19.91
N ARG A 221 5.82 9.07 19.96
CA ARG A 221 5.08 8.96 21.21
C ARG A 221 5.30 7.64 21.92
N PHE A 222 5.42 6.53 21.15
CA PHE A 222 5.44 5.17 21.71
C PHE A 222 6.81 4.47 21.51
N ASP A 223 7.85 5.19 21.11
CA ASP A 223 9.19 4.67 20.80
C ASP A 223 9.15 3.42 19.91
N CYS A 224 8.31 3.47 18.86
CA CYS A 224 8.14 2.36 17.94
C CYS A 224 9.38 2.19 17.04
N ALA A 225 9.65 0.95 16.62
CA ALA A 225 10.48 0.72 15.44
C ALA A 225 9.64 1.05 14.19
N VAL A 226 10.18 1.85 13.27
CA VAL A 226 9.54 2.18 12.00
C VAL A 226 10.24 1.40 10.90
N LEU A 227 9.56 0.40 10.34
CA LEU A 227 10.13 -0.50 9.33
C LEU A 227 9.53 -0.23 7.95
N PRO A 228 10.35 0.18 6.96
CA PRO A 228 9.92 0.28 5.57
C PRO A 228 9.65 -1.12 5.00
N VAL A 229 8.58 -1.29 4.22
CA VAL A 229 8.26 -2.54 3.55
C VAL A 229 8.00 -2.28 2.07
N GLN A 230 8.91 -2.72 1.23
CA GLN A 230 8.77 -2.67 -0.21
C GLN A 230 8.14 -3.96 -0.74
N VAL A 231 7.21 -3.82 -1.67
CA VAL A 231 6.67 -4.94 -2.45
C VAL A 231 7.03 -4.76 -3.91
N GLU A 232 7.52 -5.82 -4.51
CA GLU A 232 7.87 -5.86 -5.93
C GLU A 232 7.22 -7.07 -6.58
N ARG A 233 6.53 -6.87 -7.71
CA ARG A 233 6.07 -7.97 -8.57
C ARG A 233 7.22 -8.39 -9.49
N ILE A 234 7.53 -9.68 -9.51
CA ILE A 234 8.59 -10.26 -10.34
C ILE A 234 7.97 -10.75 -11.66
N GLY A 235 8.26 -10.02 -12.72
CA GLY A 235 7.68 -10.31 -14.03
C GLY A 235 6.16 -10.13 -14.08
N ARG A 236 5.46 -10.99 -14.82
CA ARG A 236 3.99 -10.95 -14.97
C ARG A 236 3.26 -12.02 -14.15
N ALA A 237 3.97 -13.01 -13.64
CA ALA A 237 3.37 -14.03 -12.79
C ALA A 237 2.96 -13.43 -11.43
N PRO A 238 2.06 -14.09 -10.68
CA PRO A 238 1.76 -13.73 -9.29
C PRO A 238 2.91 -14.19 -8.36
N LYS A 239 4.12 -13.70 -8.66
CA LYS A 239 5.38 -13.87 -7.93
C LYS A 239 5.85 -12.50 -7.43
N PHE A 240 6.27 -12.46 -6.17
CA PHE A 240 6.59 -11.20 -5.50
C PHE A 240 7.87 -11.33 -4.67
N ARG A 241 8.48 -10.18 -4.43
CA ARG A 241 9.46 -10.01 -3.35
C ARG A 241 8.91 -8.98 -2.37
N VAL A 242 8.93 -9.32 -1.09
CA VAL A 242 8.64 -8.42 0.02
C VAL A 242 9.93 -8.20 0.78
N THR A 243 10.40 -6.97 0.80
CA THR A 243 11.63 -6.61 1.52
C THR A 243 11.28 -5.73 2.71
N VAL A 244 11.60 -6.21 3.90
CA VAL A 244 11.59 -5.39 5.12
C VAL A 244 12.97 -4.76 5.25
N GLU A 245 13.03 -3.45 5.28
CA GLU A 245 14.31 -2.73 5.35
C GLU A 245 14.69 -2.40 6.79
N ALA A 246 15.93 -1.95 6.96
CA ALA A 246 16.43 -1.51 8.27
C ALA A 246 15.53 -0.42 8.88
N PRO A 247 15.39 -0.37 10.21
CA PRO A 247 14.56 0.63 10.87
C PRO A 247 14.97 2.04 10.49
N MET A 248 13.97 2.90 10.24
CA MET A 248 14.18 4.34 10.02
C MET A 248 14.78 4.98 11.28
N ALA A 249 15.71 5.90 11.09
CA ALA A 249 16.20 6.75 12.17
C ALA A 249 15.07 7.66 12.66
N ILE A 250 14.75 7.58 13.96
CA ILE A 250 13.72 8.44 14.57
C ILE A 250 14.43 9.61 15.23
N PRO A 251 14.10 10.87 14.85
CA PRO A 251 14.65 12.06 15.50
C PRO A 251 14.35 12.05 17.01
N ARG A 252 15.37 12.16 17.83
CA ARG A 252 15.23 12.18 19.29
C ARG A 252 15.57 13.56 19.83
N GLY A 253 14.72 14.08 20.71
CA GLY A 253 14.91 15.41 21.32
C GLY A 253 14.40 16.55 20.41
N GLY A 254 14.33 17.77 20.97
CA GLY A 254 13.92 18.96 20.23
C GLY A 254 12.41 19.08 20.01
N ASP A 255 12.05 19.92 19.03
CA ASP A 255 10.66 20.17 18.69
C ASP A 255 10.01 18.93 18.03
N LYS A 256 8.87 18.49 18.59
CA LYS A 256 8.12 17.34 18.09
C LYS A 256 7.57 17.55 16.66
N ALA A 257 7.23 18.78 16.31
CA ALA A 257 6.74 19.10 14.97
C ALA A 257 7.88 18.97 13.95
N ALA A 258 9.05 19.51 14.26
CA ALA A 258 10.24 19.37 13.43
C ALA A 258 10.68 17.90 13.30
N GLY A 259 10.68 17.14 14.40
CA GLY A 259 10.98 15.70 14.38
C GLY A 259 9.97 14.91 13.53
N SER A 260 8.69 15.25 13.63
CA SER A 260 7.65 14.63 12.82
C SER A 260 7.83 14.94 11.33
N LEU A 261 8.11 16.19 10.97
CA LEU A 261 8.37 16.60 9.59
C LEU A 261 9.61 15.87 9.04
N ALA A 262 10.70 15.82 9.79
CA ALA A 262 11.93 15.16 9.37
C ALA A 262 11.72 13.66 9.10
N LEU A 263 11.01 12.96 10.00
CA LEU A 263 10.70 11.54 9.80
C LEU A 263 9.81 11.32 8.59
N MET A 264 8.76 12.14 8.41
CA MET A 264 7.87 12.01 7.25
C MET A 264 8.56 12.36 5.93
N THR A 265 9.53 13.28 5.95
CA THR A 265 10.39 13.58 4.78
C THR A 265 11.23 12.35 4.40
N ALA A 266 11.86 11.70 5.37
CA ALA A 266 12.62 10.48 5.13
C ALA A 266 11.72 9.32 4.63
N VAL A 267 10.52 9.17 5.18
CA VAL A 267 9.51 8.19 4.73
C VAL A 267 9.09 8.44 3.28
N ASN A 268 8.78 9.69 2.92
CA ASN A 268 8.44 10.04 1.54
C ASN A 268 9.61 9.81 0.59
N ALA A 269 10.84 10.20 0.96
CA ALA A 269 12.03 9.97 0.15
C ALA A 269 12.25 8.48 -0.12
N ARG A 270 12.06 7.62 0.90
CA ARG A 270 12.18 6.17 0.70
C ARG A 270 11.14 5.60 -0.25
N MET A 271 9.87 6.03 -0.12
CA MET A 271 8.83 5.62 -1.06
C MET A 271 9.10 6.14 -2.49
N GLU A 272 9.65 7.33 -2.64
CA GLU A 272 10.05 7.88 -3.93
C GLU A 272 11.11 7.01 -4.63
N GLU A 273 12.14 6.54 -3.88
CA GLU A 273 13.15 5.62 -4.41
C GLU A 273 12.53 4.34 -4.96
N TRP A 274 11.60 3.70 -4.23
CA TRP A 274 10.89 2.52 -4.70
C TRP A 274 10.08 2.78 -5.97
N ILE A 275 9.37 3.92 -6.01
CA ILE A 275 8.54 4.28 -7.14
C ILE A 275 9.40 4.57 -8.39
N ARG A 276 10.53 5.26 -8.22
CA ARG A 276 11.47 5.50 -9.32
C ARG A 276 12.07 4.22 -9.87
N ALA A 277 12.38 3.26 -9.00
CA ALA A 277 12.90 1.96 -9.42
C ALA A 277 11.87 1.11 -10.19
N ARG A 278 10.58 1.26 -9.88
CA ARG A 278 9.48 0.46 -10.46
C ARG A 278 8.24 1.30 -10.77
N PRO A 279 8.34 2.32 -11.67
CA PRO A 279 7.26 3.27 -11.89
C PRO A 279 5.97 2.62 -12.40
N GLY A 280 6.06 1.56 -13.20
CA GLY A 280 4.90 0.82 -13.69
C GLY A 280 4.15 0.02 -12.61
N GLN A 281 4.70 -0.12 -11.41
CA GLN A 281 4.05 -0.84 -10.32
C GLN A 281 3.37 0.08 -9.31
N TRP A 282 3.51 1.41 -9.43
CA TRP A 282 2.86 2.39 -8.55
C TRP A 282 1.60 3.00 -9.17
N LEU A 283 0.67 3.41 -8.29
CA LEU A 283 -0.64 3.91 -8.71
C LEU A 283 -0.61 5.43 -8.97
N TRP A 284 -0.13 5.85 -10.16
CA TRP A 284 -0.05 7.26 -10.59
C TRP A 284 -1.39 7.98 -10.73
N LEU A 285 -2.50 7.30 -10.53
CA LEU A 285 -3.87 7.83 -10.66
C LEU A 285 -4.29 8.74 -9.49
N HIS A 286 -3.52 8.79 -8.41
CA HIS A 286 -3.85 9.59 -7.23
C HIS A 286 -3.67 11.09 -7.47
N ARG A 287 -4.51 11.90 -6.78
CA ARG A 287 -4.33 13.35 -6.64
C ARG A 287 -3.34 13.61 -5.50
N ARG A 288 -2.11 13.13 -5.63
CA ARG A 288 -1.11 13.21 -4.56
C ARG A 288 -0.60 14.63 -4.37
N TRP A 289 -0.43 15.37 -5.45
CA TRP A 289 0.04 16.74 -5.45
C TRP A 289 -1.08 17.72 -5.79
N PRO A 290 -0.90 19.03 -5.47
CA PRO A 290 -1.75 20.08 -6.02
C PRO A 290 -1.75 20.02 -7.54
N GLU A 291 -2.92 20.22 -8.14
CA GLU A 291 -2.99 20.41 -9.59
C GLU A 291 -2.33 21.76 -9.91
N PRO A 292 -1.54 21.87 -11.01
CA PRO A 292 -0.91 23.11 -11.43
C PRO A 292 -1.94 24.16 -11.84
#